data_914e8c22c67c15b8de36be8ee16589f0
#
_entry.id   914e8c22c67c15b8de36be8ee16589f0
#
_cell.length_a   1.000
_cell.length_b   1.000
_cell.length_c   1.000
_cell.angle_alpha   90.00
_cell.angle_beta   90.00
_cell.angle_gamma   90.00
#
_symmetry.space_group_name_H-M   'P 1'
#
loop_
_entity.id
_entity.type
_entity.pdbx_description
1 polymer ?
#
loop_
_entity_poly.entity_id
_entity_poly.type
_entity_poly.pdbx_seq_one_letter_code
_entity_poly.pdbx_strand_id
1 'polypeptide(L)'
;MNIIAIKGRLVRDPELRKTPNDISVCTITVAVDRAYSSGGEKQTDFFDCVFWRQGAEFVRNYFSKGKEIIVQGEMQSRKWMDKDGNNRISWEIQNAHAEFCGGKSDTASVPNAEPASNFEILNDTDMQLPF
;
A
#
# COMPACT_ATOMS: atom_id res chain seq x y z
N MET A 1 21.35 -1.89 -4.76
CA MET A 1 19.97 -1.43 -5.03
C MET A 1 19.00 -2.28 -4.22
N ASN A 2 18.06 -1.65 -3.54
CA ASN A 2 17.12 -2.36 -2.67
C ASN A 2 15.73 -1.79 -2.92
N ILE A 3 14.96 -2.45 -3.75
CA ILE A 3 13.63 -1.97 -4.11
C ILE A 3 12.67 -3.14 -4.03
N ILE A 4 11.56 -2.92 -3.34
CA ILE A 4 10.48 -3.88 -3.32
C ILE A 4 9.17 -3.15 -3.62
N ALA A 5 8.33 -3.76 -4.43
CA ALA A 5 7.01 -3.23 -4.73
C ALA A 5 5.99 -4.34 -4.55
N ILE A 6 4.94 -4.05 -3.82
CA ILE A 6 3.89 -5.02 -3.57
C ILE A 6 2.53 -4.38 -3.80
N LYS A 7 1.56 -5.21 -4.09
CA LYS A 7 0.16 -4.80 -4.20
C LYS A 7 -0.66 -5.77 -3.37
N GLY A 8 -1.48 -5.23 -2.49
CA GLY A 8 -2.31 -6.06 -1.64
C GLY A 8 -3.37 -5.24 -0.95
N ARG A 9 -3.83 -5.74 0.19
CA ARG A 9 -4.89 -5.09 0.95
C ARG A 9 -4.45 -4.89 2.39
N LEU A 10 -4.87 -3.78 2.97
CA LEU A 10 -4.59 -3.53 4.38
C LEU A 10 -5.36 -4.51 5.24
N VAL A 11 -4.69 -5.09 6.23
CA VAL A 11 -5.35 -6.03 7.12
C VAL A 11 -6.05 -5.32 8.28
N ARG A 12 -5.73 -4.06 8.51
CA ARG A 12 -6.39 -3.24 9.52
C ARG A 12 -6.19 -1.77 9.16
N ASP A 13 -6.90 -0.91 9.89
CA ASP A 13 -6.80 0.52 9.64
C ASP A 13 -5.41 1.04 9.97
N PRO A 14 -4.92 2.02 9.21
CA PRO A 14 -3.61 2.61 9.50
C PRO A 14 -3.59 3.32 10.85
N GLU A 15 -2.49 3.18 11.55
CA GLU A 15 -2.28 3.87 12.80
C GLU A 15 -1.21 4.93 12.63
N LEU A 16 -1.57 6.17 12.85
CA LEU A 16 -0.63 7.27 12.78
C LEU A 16 -0.08 7.56 14.16
N ARG A 17 1.24 7.64 14.26
CA ARG A 17 1.92 7.95 15.50
C ARG A 17 2.90 9.07 15.28
N LYS A 18 3.33 9.68 16.37
CA LYS A 18 4.36 10.71 16.33
C LYS A 18 5.58 10.23 17.07
N THR A 19 6.75 10.47 16.51
CA THR A 19 7.99 10.16 17.21
C THR A 19 8.26 11.26 18.24
N PRO A 20 9.24 11.05 19.13
CA PRO A 20 9.61 12.11 20.08
C PRO A 20 10.01 13.40 19.40
N ASN A 21 10.47 13.33 18.16
CA ASN A 21 10.82 14.52 17.39
C ASN A 21 9.64 15.09 16.61
N ASP A 22 8.43 14.64 16.91
CA ASP A 22 7.20 15.12 16.28
C ASP A 22 7.13 14.79 14.79
N ILE A 23 7.69 13.66 14.42
CA ILE A 23 7.64 13.18 13.03
C ILE A 23 6.52 12.15 12.90
N SER A 24 5.68 12.31 11.89
CA SER A 24 4.59 11.39 11.65
C SER A 24 5.10 10.06 11.12
N VAL A 25 4.62 8.98 11.70
CA VAL A 25 4.95 7.61 11.29
C VAL A 25 3.67 6.81 11.22
N CYS A 26 3.50 6.06 10.15
CA CYS A 26 2.35 5.19 9.99
C CYS A 26 2.83 3.81 9.59
N THR A 27 2.41 2.80 10.33
CA THR A 27 2.74 1.41 10.02
C THR A 27 1.46 0.69 9.62
N ILE A 28 1.53 -0.04 8.53
CA ILE A 28 0.42 -0.86 8.08
C ILE A 28 0.93 -2.25 7.76
N THR A 29 0.03 -3.21 7.80
CA THR A 29 0.32 -4.56 7.34
C THR A 29 -0.49 -4.83 6.09
N VAL A 30 0.18 -5.25 5.03
CA VAL A 30 -0.45 -5.50 3.74
C VAL A 30 -0.44 -6.99 3.46
N ALA A 31 -1.60 -7.52 3.13
CA ALA A 31 -1.75 -8.92 2.77
C ALA A 31 -1.65 -9.05 1.26
N VAL A 32 -0.72 -9.90 0.82
CA VAL A 32 -0.48 -10.13 -0.60
C VAL A 32 -0.68 -11.59 -0.89
N ASP A 33 -1.65 -11.90 -1.74
CA ASP A 33 -1.90 -13.26 -2.14
C ASP A 33 -0.86 -13.71 -3.16
N ARG A 34 -0.37 -14.92 -2.98
CA ARG A 34 0.57 -15.47 -3.94
C ARG A 34 -0.18 -15.82 -5.22
N ALA A 35 0.47 -15.49 -6.34
CA ALA A 35 -0.12 -15.79 -7.65
C ALA A 35 -0.23 -17.29 -7.87
N TYR A 36 0.62 -18.05 -7.23
CA TYR A 36 0.68 -19.50 -7.41
C TYR A 36 0.74 -20.18 -6.06
N SER A 37 -0.11 -21.17 -5.88
CA SER A 37 -0.04 -22.02 -4.70
C SER A 37 -0.12 -23.47 -5.15
N SER A 38 0.80 -24.27 -4.67
CA SER A 38 0.76 -25.69 -4.96
C SER A 38 -0.28 -26.34 -4.06
N GLY A 39 -0.98 -27.31 -4.60
CA GLY A 39 -1.97 -28.02 -3.81
C GLY A 39 -3.32 -27.35 -3.72
N GLY A 40 -3.55 -26.27 -4.46
CA GLY A 40 -4.85 -25.63 -4.50
C GLY A 40 -5.19 -24.75 -3.31
N GLU A 41 -4.29 -24.65 -2.34
CA GLU A 41 -4.52 -23.79 -1.19
C GLU A 41 -3.95 -22.41 -1.45
N LYS A 42 -4.78 -21.40 -1.14
CA LYS A 42 -4.38 -20.03 -1.31
C LYS A 42 -3.45 -19.64 -0.17
N GLN A 43 -2.30 -19.09 -0.52
CA GLN A 43 -1.34 -18.61 0.47
C GLN A 43 -1.22 -17.11 0.39
N THR A 44 -1.11 -16.50 1.55
CA THR A 44 -1.01 -15.05 1.67
C THR A 44 0.21 -14.70 2.48
N ASP A 45 0.97 -13.74 1.99
CA ASP A 45 2.11 -13.21 2.72
C ASP A 45 1.73 -11.86 3.29
N PHE A 46 2.29 -11.55 4.46
CA PHE A 46 2.01 -10.30 5.15
C PHE A 46 3.28 -9.47 5.22
N PHE A 47 3.16 -8.21 4.84
CA PHE A 47 4.29 -7.29 4.82
C PHE A 47 3.99 -6.09 5.70
N ASP A 48 4.90 -5.79 6.61
CA ASP A 48 4.79 -4.58 7.41
C ASP A 48 5.45 -3.45 6.64
N CYS A 49 4.73 -2.35 6.51
CA CYS A 49 5.19 -1.20 5.74
C CYS A 49 5.18 0.03 6.63
N VAL A 50 6.26 0.80 6.56
CA VAL A 50 6.43 1.97 7.41
C VAL A 50 6.52 3.20 6.54
N PHE A 51 5.63 4.16 6.80
CA PHE A 51 5.55 5.41 6.08
C PHE A 51 5.94 6.55 7.01
N TRP A 52 6.60 7.54 6.46
CA TRP A 52 7.12 8.67 7.23
C TRP A 52 6.57 9.98 6.71
N ARG A 53 6.37 10.93 7.62
CA ARG A 53 6.02 12.32 7.30
C ARG A 53 4.76 12.41 6.46
N GLN A 54 4.82 13.03 5.32
CA GLN A 54 3.64 13.21 4.48
C GLN A 54 3.09 11.89 3.98
N GLY A 55 3.96 10.92 3.71
CA GLY A 55 3.52 9.60 3.31
C GLY A 55 2.69 8.93 4.38
N ALA A 56 3.06 9.13 5.65
CA ALA A 56 2.31 8.57 6.76
C ALA A 56 0.91 9.17 6.83
N GLU A 57 0.81 10.47 6.66
CA GLU A 57 -0.48 11.14 6.71
C GLU A 57 -1.34 10.79 5.50
N PHE A 58 -0.71 10.64 4.35
CA PHE A 58 -1.42 10.24 3.14
C PHE A 58 -2.08 8.87 3.33
N VAL A 59 -1.33 7.91 3.85
CA VAL A 59 -1.87 6.58 4.05
C VAL A 59 -2.99 6.60 5.09
N ARG A 60 -2.78 7.33 6.16
CA ARG A 60 -3.79 7.40 7.20
C ARG A 60 -5.08 8.03 6.69
N ASN A 61 -4.97 9.03 5.84
CA ASN A 61 -6.15 9.78 5.38
C ASN A 61 -6.91 9.05 4.27
N TYR A 62 -6.24 8.27 3.44
CA TYR A 62 -6.86 7.75 2.23
C TYR A 62 -6.98 6.24 2.17
N PHE A 63 -6.46 5.53 3.14
CA PHE A 63 -6.53 4.08 3.14
C PHE A 63 -7.16 3.56 4.41
N SER A 64 -7.82 2.42 4.29
CA SER A 64 -8.49 1.80 5.43
C SER A 64 -8.42 0.29 5.27
N LYS A 65 -8.85 -0.42 6.30
CA LYS A 65 -8.86 -1.87 6.31
C LYS A 65 -9.57 -2.41 5.07
N GLY A 66 -8.92 -3.34 4.40
CA GLY A 66 -9.49 -4.00 3.23
C GLY A 66 -9.27 -3.30 1.93
N LYS A 67 -8.78 -2.07 1.94
CA LYS A 67 -8.57 -1.33 0.71
C LYS A 67 -7.30 -1.77 0.03
N GLU A 68 -7.32 -1.80 -1.30
CA GLU A 68 -6.14 -2.15 -2.07
C GLU A 68 -5.13 -1.01 -2.08
N ILE A 69 -3.87 -1.38 -2.04
CA ILE A 69 -2.78 -0.42 -2.01
C ILE A 69 -1.58 -0.98 -2.76
N ILE A 70 -0.86 -0.10 -3.43
CA ILE A 70 0.44 -0.42 -4.00
C ILE A 70 1.47 0.26 -3.13
N VAL A 71 2.45 -0.52 -2.67
CA VAL A 71 3.51 0.01 -1.81
C VAL A 71 4.85 -0.27 -2.45
N GLN A 72 5.69 0.75 -2.49
CA GLN A 72 7.06 0.62 -2.95
C GLN A 72 7.99 1.17 -1.89
N GLY A 73 9.08 0.49 -1.64
CA GLY A 73 10.04 0.93 -0.64
C GLY A 73 11.27 0.08 -0.63
N GLU A 74 11.91 0.03 0.51
CA GLU A 74 13.13 -0.74 0.73
C GLU A 74 12.88 -1.80 1.79
N MET A 75 13.33 -3.01 1.52
CA MET A 75 13.20 -4.08 2.51
C MET A 75 14.35 -3.97 3.51
N GLN A 76 14.03 -3.75 4.76
CA GLN A 76 15.03 -3.61 5.81
C GLN A 76 14.75 -4.59 6.94
N SER A 77 15.81 -5.10 7.53
CA SER A 77 15.69 -5.93 8.69
C SER A 77 15.94 -5.12 9.95
N ARG A 78 15.28 -5.49 11.01
CA ARG A 78 15.45 -4.85 12.31
C ARG A 78 15.64 -5.92 13.36
N LYS A 79 16.73 -5.81 14.11
CA LYS A 79 17.02 -6.75 15.18
C LYS A 79 16.38 -6.27 16.46
N TRP A 80 15.80 -7.20 17.19
CA TRP A 80 15.20 -6.86 18.47
C TRP A 80 15.26 -8.07 19.40
N MET A 81 15.03 -7.84 20.68
CA MET A 81 15.11 -8.87 21.68
C MET A 81 13.72 -9.07 22.27
N ASP A 82 13.28 -10.32 22.34
CA ASP A 82 11.97 -10.59 22.90
C ASP A 82 12.05 -10.67 24.42
N LYS A 83 10.91 -10.97 25.05
CA LYS A 83 10.81 -10.98 26.50
C LYS A 83 11.66 -12.07 27.12
N ASP A 84 11.93 -13.13 26.37
CA ASP A 84 12.72 -14.26 26.88
C ASP A 84 14.21 -14.06 26.62
N GLY A 85 14.60 -12.91 26.10
CA GLY A 85 16.00 -12.62 25.84
C GLY A 85 16.52 -13.17 24.54
N ASN A 86 15.65 -13.70 23.69
CA ASN A 86 16.06 -14.24 22.40
C ASN A 86 16.18 -13.12 21.36
N ASN A 87 17.24 -13.24 20.55
CA ASN A 87 17.42 -12.29 19.46
C ASN A 87 16.46 -12.63 18.31
N ARG A 88 15.76 -11.62 17.84
CA ARG A 88 14.79 -11.76 16.76
C ARG A 88 15.11 -10.80 15.64
N ILE A 89 14.67 -11.13 14.44
CA ILE A 89 14.81 -10.26 13.28
C ILE A 89 13.45 -10.10 12.65
N SER A 90 13.07 -8.84 12.45
CA SER A 90 11.85 -8.51 11.75
C SER A 90 12.20 -7.83 10.44
N TRP A 91 11.43 -8.12 9.42
CA TRP A 91 11.60 -7.50 8.11
C TRP A 91 10.44 -6.57 7.84
N GLU A 92 10.75 -5.38 7.36
CA GLU A 92 9.70 -4.41 7.06
C GLU A 92 10.10 -3.57 5.85
N ILE A 93 9.10 -3.03 5.18
CA ILE A 93 9.34 -2.15 4.04
C ILE A 93 9.43 -0.74 4.60
N GLN A 94 10.62 -0.16 4.52
CA GLN A 94 10.90 1.17 5.03
C GLN A 94 10.88 2.19 3.89
N ASN A 95 10.73 3.45 4.27
CA ASN A 95 10.65 4.55 3.32
C ASN A 95 9.61 4.28 2.26
N ALA A 96 8.48 3.78 2.72
CA ALA A 96 7.44 3.31 1.83
C ALA A 96 6.70 4.46 1.17
N HIS A 97 6.29 4.21 -0.04
CA HIS A 97 5.50 5.13 -0.82
C HIS A 97 4.24 4.40 -1.27
N ALA A 98 3.08 5.01 -1.08
CA ALA A 98 1.81 4.38 -1.38
C ALA A 98 1.18 4.97 -2.62
N GLU A 99 0.52 4.12 -3.39
CA GLU A 99 -0.24 4.56 -4.54
C GLU A 99 -1.59 3.89 -4.55
N PHE A 100 -2.57 4.56 -5.12
CA PHE A 100 -3.91 4.00 -5.25
C PHE A 100 -3.92 2.93 -6.33
N CYS A 101 -4.70 1.89 -6.06
CA CYS A 101 -5.07 0.97 -7.12
C CYS A 101 -6.31 1.54 -7.79
N GLY A 102 -6.53 1.16 -9.03
CA GLY A 102 -7.67 1.67 -9.76
C GLY A 102 -9.01 1.12 -9.33
N GLY A 103 -9.17 0.85 -8.06
CA GLY A 103 -10.40 0.28 -7.55
C GLY A 103 -11.57 1.22 -7.68
N LYS A 104 -12.64 0.74 -8.24
CA LYS A 104 -13.80 1.58 -8.49
C LYS A 104 -14.73 1.67 -7.31
N SER A 105 -14.71 0.69 -6.47
CA SER A 105 -15.61 0.66 -5.33
C SER A 105 -15.40 1.86 -4.42
N ASP A 106 -14.18 2.30 -4.35
CA ASP A 106 -13.85 3.40 -3.47
C ASP A 106 -14.23 4.75 -4.06
N THR A 107 -14.42 4.77 -5.36
CA THR A 107 -14.77 6.01 -6.02
C THR A 107 -16.26 6.17 -6.14
N ALA A 108 -17.01 5.26 -5.57
CA ALA A 108 -18.45 5.36 -5.62
C ALA A 108 -18.95 6.67 -5.06
N SER A 109 -18.23 7.19 -4.09
CA SER A 109 -18.59 8.44 -3.47
C SER A 109 -18.09 9.64 -4.26
N VAL A 110 -17.29 9.40 -5.27
CA VAL A 110 -16.71 10.50 -6.02
C VAL A 110 -17.69 10.97 -7.07
N PRO A 111 -18.13 12.19 -7.00
CA PRO A 111 -19.08 12.73 -7.99
C PRO A 111 -18.36 13.17 -9.25
N ASN A 112 -17.40 12.41 -9.69
CA ASN A 112 -16.58 12.79 -10.81
C ASN A 112 -16.93 12.05 -12.09
N ALA A 113 -18.18 11.65 -12.20
CA ALA A 113 -18.61 10.98 -13.42
C ALA A 113 -18.48 11.91 -14.62
N GLU A 114 -18.67 13.18 -14.39
CA GLU A 114 -18.62 14.13 -15.50
C GLU A 114 -17.25 14.23 -16.14
N PRO A 115 -16.20 14.37 -15.36
CA PRO A 115 -14.88 14.37 -15.98
C PRO A 115 -14.59 13.09 -16.73
N ALA A 116 -15.09 11.99 -16.21
CA ALA A 116 -14.90 10.73 -16.90
C ALA A 116 -15.57 10.72 -18.25
N SER A 117 -16.75 11.31 -18.32
CA SER A 117 -17.45 11.40 -19.59
C SER A 117 -16.66 12.18 -20.60
N ASN A 118 -16.12 13.28 -20.15
CA ASN A 118 -15.31 14.10 -21.04
C ASN A 118 -14.09 13.35 -21.51
N PHE A 119 -13.54 12.56 -20.63
CA PHE A 119 -12.37 11.77 -20.97
C PHE A 119 -12.69 10.75 -22.05
N GLU A 120 -13.88 10.17 -21.99
CA GLU A 120 -14.27 9.22 -23.01
C GLU A 120 -14.33 9.86 -24.38
N ILE A 121 -14.82 11.08 -24.42
CA ILE A 121 -14.88 11.80 -25.68
C ILE A 121 -13.49 11.99 -26.26
N LEU A 122 -12.54 12.29 -25.39
CA LEU A 122 -11.18 12.45 -25.86
C LEU A 122 -10.62 11.13 -26.38
N ASN A 123 -11.00 10.06 -25.73
CA ASN A 123 -10.53 8.76 -26.17
C ASN A 123 -11.01 8.45 -27.57
N ASP A 124 -12.23 8.80 -27.86
CA ASP A 124 -12.74 8.57 -29.20
C ASP A 124 -11.92 9.32 -30.24
N THR A 125 -11.52 10.51 -29.87
CA THR A 125 -10.69 11.29 -30.77
C THR A 125 -9.33 10.63 -30.94
N ASP A 126 -8.80 10.14 -29.85
CA ASP A 126 -7.49 9.50 -29.91
C ASP A 126 -7.52 8.24 -30.74
N MET A 127 -8.64 7.55 -30.76
CA MET A 127 -8.74 6.32 -31.52
C MET A 127 -8.63 6.56 -33.01
N GLN A 128 -8.77 7.78 -33.42
CA GLN A 128 -8.62 8.11 -34.84
C GLN A 128 -7.18 8.35 -35.20
N LEU A 129 -6.30 8.35 -34.26
CA LEU A 129 -4.90 8.51 -34.57
C LEU A 129 -4.41 7.30 -35.38
N PRO A 130 -3.62 7.53 -36.37
CA PRO A 130 -3.13 6.43 -37.21
C PRO A 130 -1.99 5.71 -36.50
N PHE A 131 -2.30 4.73 -35.82
CA PHE A 131 -1.29 3.87 -35.24
C PHE A 131 -1.20 2.59 -35.98
#